data_ada54a77e1b5d29967e4fbc20c8cd9b0
#
_entry.id   ada54a77e1b5d29967e4fbc20c8cd9b0
#
_cell.length_a   1.000
_cell.length_b   1.000
_cell.length_c   1.000
_cell.angle_alpha   90.00
_cell.angle_beta   90.00
_cell.angle_gamma   90.00
#
_symmetry.space_group_name_H-M   'P 1'
#
loop_
_entity.id
_entity.type
_entity.pdbx_description
1 polymer ?
#
loop_
_entity_poly.entity_id
_entity_poly.type
_entity_poly.pdbx_seq_one_letter_code
_entity_poly.pdbx_strand_id
1 'polypeptide(L)'
;MAVLVQVNVSSGGMPKLPVLAAEVTKDGVAGDRQKNRKFHGGPDRAVCIFGEELYAELRDEGVRADNGDFGENFTTRGLDLRSLSPGDRLRIGSDCVVEVTDVRVPCGQLKKWDARMPKLIVGRSGWMAKVVEEGVVKAGDAIEVEVLA
;
A
#
# COMPACT_ATOMS: atom_id res chain seq x y z
N MET A 1 -0.60 6.18 17.13
CA MET A 1 0.47 6.60 16.20
C MET A 1 0.46 5.68 15.00
N ALA A 2 0.56 6.25 13.81
CA ALA A 2 0.61 5.45 12.59
C ALA A 2 2.03 4.95 12.33
N VAL A 3 2.14 3.70 11.91
CA VAL A 3 3.43 3.01 11.71
C VAL A 3 3.41 2.22 10.41
N LEU A 4 4.55 2.20 9.72
CA LEU A 4 4.78 1.30 8.59
C LEU A 4 5.20 -0.05 9.18
N VAL A 5 4.32 -1.05 9.13
CA VAL A 5 4.61 -2.34 9.76
C VAL A 5 5.37 -3.27 8.82
N GLN A 6 5.25 -3.10 7.52
CA GLN A 6 5.91 -3.96 6.55
C GLN A 6 6.09 -3.25 5.22
N VAL A 7 7.23 -3.46 4.60
CA VAL A 7 7.54 -3.01 3.23
C VAL A 7 7.60 -4.25 2.35
N ASN A 8 6.90 -4.24 1.23
CA ASN A 8 6.77 -5.45 0.41
C ASN A 8 7.14 -5.17 -1.05
N VAL A 9 7.83 -6.13 -1.65
CA VAL A 9 8.23 -6.09 -3.05
C VAL A 9 8.00 -7.44 -3.72
N SER A 10 7.85 -7.43 -5.04
CA SER A 10 7.79 -8.65 -5.84
C SER A 10 8.38 -8.41 -7.23
N SER A 11 8.69 -9.49 -7.93
CA SER A 11 9.09 -9.42 -9.34
C SER A 11 7.91 -9.28 -10.29
N GLY A 12 6.70 -9.21 -9.76
CA GLY A 12 5.45 -9.02 -10.50
C GLY A 12 4.28 -9.69 -9.81
N GLY A 13 3.18 -8.94 -9.63
CA GLY A 13 1.92 -9.46 -9.09
C GLY A 13 1.90 -9.68 -7.58
N MET A 14 1.01 -10.54 -7.17
CA MET A 14 0.73 -10.87 -5.77
C MET A 14 1.08 -12.33 -5.48
N PRO A 15 1.51 -12.66 -4.28
CA PRO A 15 1.78 -11.77 -3.15
C PRO A 15 3.08 -10.99 -3.33
N LYS A 16 3.22 -9.89 -2.58
CA LYS A 16 4.52 -9.23 -2.41
C LYS A 16 5.13 -9.70 -1.10
N LEU A 17 6.45 -9.83 -1.09
CA LEU A 17 7.18 -10.38 0.05
C LEU A 17 7.86 -9.27 0.86
N PRO A 18 7.94 -9.44 2.20
CA PRO A 18 8.52 -8.40 3.05
C PRO A 18 10.02 -8.24 2.86
N VAL A 19 10.47 -7.00 2.95
CA VAL A 19 11.89 -6.63 3.06
C VAL A 19 12.08 -5.75 4.29
N LEU A 20 13.28 -5.75 4.87
CA LEU A 20 13.55 -4.98 6.08
C LEU A 20 13.58 -3.48 5.81
N ALA A 21 14.10 -3.10 4.67
CA ALA A 21 14.20 -1.69 4.25
C ALA A 21 14.22 -1.63 2.73
N ALA A 22 13.83 -0.49 2.19
CA ALA A 22 13.87 -0.28 0.75
C ALA A 22 14.05 1.20 0.43
N GLU A 23 14.73 1.47 -0.68
CA GLU A 23 14.80 2.80 -1.25
C GLU A 23 13.52 3.08 -2.03
N VAL A 24 12.91 4.24 -1.80
CA VAL A 24 11.71 4.69 -2.51
C VAL A 24 12.11 5.84 -3.42
N THR A 25 11.88 5.65 -4.71
CA THR A 25 12.18 6.67 -5.73
C THR A 25 10.89 7.12 -6.41
N LYS A 26 10.99 8.08 -7.31
CA LYS A 26 9.83 8.54 -8.11
C LYS A 26 9.17 7.41 -8.89
N ASP A 27 9.90 6.34 -9.18
CA ASP A 27 9.38 5.17 -9.90
C ASP A 27 8.74 4.13 -8.98
N GLY A 28 8.86 4.29 -7.68
CA GLY A 28 8.30 3.38 -6.69
C GLY A 28 9.37 2.78 -5.78
N VAL A 29 9.08 1.62 -5.23
CA VAL A 29 9.97 0.92 -4.29
C VAL A 29 11.02 0.14 -5.06
N ALA A 30 12.30 0.36 -4.76
CA ALA A 30 13.39 -0.37 -5.39
C ALA A 30 13.24 -1.88 -5.13
N GLY A 31 13.44 -2.68 -6.17
CA GLY A 31 13.25 -4.13 -6.11
C GLY A 31 11.84 -4.59 -6.39
N ASP A 32 10.90 -3.65 -6.50
CA ASP A 32 9.51 -3.98 -6.83
C ASP A 32 9.24 -3.84 -8.33
N ARG A 33 8.36 -4.68 -8.84
CA ARG A 33 7.90 -4.61 -10.23
C ARG A 33 6.41 -4.91 -10.27
N GLN A 34 5.62 -3.99 -10.83
CA GLN A 34 4.20 -4.23 -11.02
C GLN A 34 3.96 -5.15 -12.22
N LYS A 35 3.01 -6.08 -12.06
CA LYS A 35 2.63 -7.02 -13.10
C LYS A 35 1.94 -6.33 -14.26
N ASN A 36 1.10 -5.34 -13.96
CA ASN A 36 0.35 -4.60 -14.96
C ASN A 36 0.63 -3.10 -14.82
N ARG A 37 1.62 -2.61 -15.54
CA ARG A 37 2.07 -1.23 -15.47
C ARG A 37 1.04 -0.21 -15.97
N LYS A 38 0.05 -0.65 -16.73
CA LYS A 38 -1.02 0.22 -17.20
C LYS A 38 -1.92 0.66 -16.05
N PHE A 39 -2.18 -0.23 -15.08
CA PHE A 39 -3.08 0.02 -13.96
C PHE A 39 -2.35 0.22 -12.63
N HIS A 40 -1.13 -0.31 -12.51
CA HIS A 40 -0.36 -0.35 -11.26
C HIS A 40 1.06 0.12 -11.51
N GLY A 41 1.25 1.28 -11.97
CA GLY A 41 2.58 1.79 -12.24
C GLY A 41 2.53 3.20 -12.76
N GLY A 42 3.71 3.71 -13.07
CA GLY A 42 3.87 5.11 -13.48
C GLY A 42 3.93 6.05 -12.27
N PRO A 43 4.23 7.33 -12.51
CA PRO A 43 4.49 8.30 -11.43
C PRO A 43 3.36 8.47 -10.45
N ASP A 44 2.11 8.44 -10.90
CA ASP A 44 0.95 8.65 -10.03
C ASP A 44 0.49 7.41 -9.27
N ARG A 45 1.03 6.26 -9.62
CA ARG A 45 0.71 4.96 -9.01
C ARG A 45 1.97 4.19 -8.66
N ALA A 46 2.97 4.91 -8.18
CA ALA A 46 4.28 4.36 -7.88
C ALA A 46 4.26 3.41 -6.70
N VAL A 47 3.40 3.65 -5.71
CA VAL A 47 3.28 2.80 -4.52
C VAL A 47 1.82 2.52 -4.21
N CYS A 48 1.58 1.35 -3.60
CA CYS A 48 0.28 0.92 -3.13
C CYS A 48 0.30 0.78 -1.61
N ILE A 49 -0.74 1.27 -0.95
CA ILE A 49 -0.85 1.33 0.52
C ILE A 49 -2.09 0.57 0.98
N PHE A 50 -1.93 -0.31 1.95
CA PHE A 50 -3.04 -1.06 2.55
C PHE A 50 -2.83 -1.20 4.05
N GLY A 51 -3.91 -1.34 4.79
CA GLY A 51 -3.85 -1.39 6.26
C GLY A 51 -3.84 -2.79 6.83
N GLU A 52 -3.02 -3.02 7.83
CA GLU A 52 -3.02 -4.27 8.59
C GLU A 52 -4.39 -4.53 9.22
N GLU A 53 -5.05 -3.48 9.66
CA GLU A 53 -6.42 -3.56 10.23
C GLU A 53 -7.43 -4.10 9.22
N LEU A 54 -7.26 -3.77 7.95
CA LEU A 54 -8.15 -4.26 6.89
C LEU A 54 -7.97 -5.75 6.66
N TYR A 55 -6.72 -6.25 6.75
CA TYR A 55 -6.46 -7.69 6.73
C TYR A 55 -7.15 -8.37 7.91
N ALA A 56 -7.10 -7.77 9.10
CA ALA A 56 -7.75 -8.32 10.29
C ALA A 56 -9.27 -8.41 10.11
N GLU A 57 -9.90 -7.36 9.56
CA GLU A 57 -11.33 -7.37 9.24
C GLU A 57 -11.68 -8.51 8.28
N LEU A 58 -10.88 -8.66 7.23
CA LEU A 58 -11.12 -9.70 6.23
C LEU A 58 -10.93 -11.11 6.78
N ARG A 59 -9.95 -11.31 7.67
CA ARG A 59 -9.78 -12.61 8.35
C ARG A 59 -11.00 -12.94 9.21
N ASP A 60 -11.59 -11.95 9.87
CA ASP A 60 -12.82 -12.12 10.64
C ASP A 60 -14.00 -12.51 9.73
N GLU A 61 -13.94 -12.13 8.46
CA GLU A 61 -14.95 -12.47 7.44
C GLU A 61 -14.63 -13.77 6.70
N GLY A 62 -13.58 -14.48 7.13
CA GLY A 62 -13.22 -15.79 6.58
C GLY A 62 -12.14 -15.78 5.50
N VAL A 63 -11.56 -14.64 5.18
CA VAL A 63 -10.50 -14.54 4.17
C VAL A 63 -9.14 -14.77 4.84
N ARG A 64 -8.39 -15.76 4.35
CA ARG A 64 -7.05 -16.09 4.88
C ARG A 64 -5.97 -15.34 4.12
N ALA A 65 -5.70 -14.11 4.53
CA ALA A 65 -4.67 -13.28 3.92
C ALA A 65 -3.91 -12.50 4.99
N ASP A 66 -2.66 -12.20 4.70
CA ASP A 66 -1.74 -11.49 5.58
C ASP A 66 -1.03 -10.37 4.83
N ASN A 67 -0.28 -9.56 5.58
CA ASN A 67 0.45 -8.41 5.07
C ASN A 67 1.26 -8.76 3.81
N GLY A 68 1.10 -7.97 2.76
CA GLY A 68 1.78 -8.15 1.48
C GLY A 68 1.00 -9.00 0.48
N ASP A 69 0.05 -9.80 0.93
CA ASP A 69 -0.67 -10.74 0.06
C ASP A 69 -1.44 -10.04 -1.06
N PHE A 70 -2.04 -8.89 -0.77
CA PHE A 70 -2.84 -8.17 -1.77
C PHE A 70 -1.99 -7.25 -2.65
N GLY A 71 -0.67 -7.33 -2.54
CA GLY A 71 0.23 -6.61 -3.43
C GLY A 71 0.51 -5.18 -3.06
N GLU A 72 0.26 -4.80 -1.81
CA GLU A 72 0.64 -3.48 -1.35
C GLU A 72 2.16 -3.40 -1.07
N ASN A 73 2.74 -2.24 -1.36
CA ASN A 73 4.12 -1.95 -1.01
C ASN A 73 4.27 -1.61 0.47
N PHE A 74 3.32 -0.85 1.00
CA PHE A 74 3.33 -0.39 2.38
C PHE A 74 2.13 -0.95 3.12
N THR A 75 2.40 -1.78 4.13
CA THR A 75 1.37 -2.22 5.07
C THR A 75 1.46 -1.34 6.30
N THR A 76 0.35 -0.70 6.66
CA THR A 76 0.31 0.29 7.74
C THR A 76 -0.49 -0.20 8.93
N ARG A 77 -0.23 0.41 10.11
CA ARG A 77 -1.03 0.24 11.32
C ARG A 77 -1.30 1.61 11.93
N GLY A 78 -2.50 1.80 12.44
CA GLY A 78 -2.87 3.05 13.11
C GLY A 78 -3.20 4.20 12.18
N LEU A 79 -3.25 3.95 10.87
CA LEU A 79 -3.60 4.94 9.85
C LEU A 79 -5.03 4.70 9.40
N ASP A 80 -5.90 5.71 9.58
CA ASP A 80 -7.27 5.61 9.09
C ASP A 80 -7.32 5.87 7.59
N LEU A 81 -7.21 4.79 6.81
CA LEU A 81 -7.19 4.87 5.35
C LEU A 81 -8.50 5.39 4.76
N ARG A 82 -9.62 5.20 5.48
CA ARG A 82 -10.92 5.67 5.01
C ARG A 82 -11.08 7.19 5.11
N SER A 83 -10.27 7.84 5.95
CA SER A 83 -10.31 9.29 6.11
C SER A 83 -9.41 10.05 5.16
N LEU A 84 -8.56 9.33 4.41
CA LEU A 84 -7.67 9.96 3.44
C LEU A 84 -8.41 10.40 2.18
N SER A 85 -7.88 11.43 1.53
CA SER A 85 -8.38 11.94 0.26
C SER A 85 -7.22 12.18 -0.71
N PRO A 86 -7.45 12.13 -2.01
CA PRO A 86 -6.40 12.49 -2.98
C PRO A 86 -5.80 13.86 -2.66
N GLY A 87 -4.47 13.92 -2.66
CA GLY A 87 -3.72 15.12 -2.29
C GLY A 87 -3.16 15.08 -0.87
N ASP A 88 -3.70 14.24 0.00
CA ASP A 88 -3.14 14.06 1.34
C ASP A 88 -1.74 13.44 1.22
N ARG A 89 -0.83 13.87 2.08
CA ARG A 89 0.56 13.39 2.07
C ARG A 89 0.88 12.61 3.32
N LEU A 90 1.72 11.60 3.14
CA LEU A 90 2.22 10.77 4.24
C LEU A 90 3.74 10.90 4.26
N ARG A 91 4.28 11.36 5.38
CA ARG A 91 5.71 11.30 5.64
C ARG A 91 6.01 9.98 6.33
N ILE A 92 6.89 9.20 5.73
CA ILE A 92 7.25 7.87 6.23
C ILE A 92 8.72 7.89 6.62
N GLY A 93 8.99 7.68 7.90
CA GLY A 93 10.33 7.83 8.44
C GLY A 93 10.78 9.29 8.39
N SER A 94 12.06 9.53 8.09
CA SER A 94 12.60 10.89 8.09
C SER A 94 12.47 11.62 6.77
N ASP A 95 12.57 10.91 5.64
CA ASP A 95 12.77 11.56 4.34
C ASP A 95 11.69 11.29 3.29
N CYS A 96 11.09 10.12 3.29
CA CYS A 96 10.15 9.72 2.26
C CYS A 96 8.79 10.38 2.45
N VAL A 97 8.28 11.03 1.39
CA VAL A 97 6.92 11.59 1.38
C VAL A 97 6.19 11.08 0.16
N VAL A 98 5.01 10.51 0.38
CA VAL A 98 4.14 10.07 -0.70
C VAL A 98 2.82 10.86 -0.64
N GLU A 99 2.20 11.06 -1.79
CA GLU A 99 0.92 11.75 -1.90
C GLU A 99 -0.12 10.79 -2.45
N VAL A 100 -1.23 10.67 -1.75
CA VAL A 100 -2.36 9.84 -2.17
C VAL A 100 -2.94 10.38 -3.48
N THR A 101 -3.09 9.53 -4.48
CA THR A 101 -3.57 9.94 -5.80
C THR A 101 -4.93 9.37 -6.14
N ASP A 102 -5.15 8.08 -5.84
CA ASP A 102 -6.35 7.39 -6.28
C ASP A 102 -6.64 6.20 -5.36
N VAL A 103 -7.90 5.81 -5.30
CA VAL A 103 -8.30 4.57 -4.66
C VAL A 103 -7.78 3.41 -5.49
N ARG A 104 -7.23 2.40 -4.82
CA ARG A 104 -6.79 1.20 -5.51
C ARG A 104 -7.98 0.47 -6.12
N VAL A 105 -7.89 0.20 -7.42
CA VAL A 105 -8.92 -0.60 -8.12
C VAL A 105 -8.71 -2.07 -7.75
N PRO A 106 -9.77 -2.78 -7.29
CA PRO A 106 -9.66 -4.20 -6.97
C PRO A 106 -9.21 -5.01 -8.18
N CYS A 107 -8.24 -5.90 -7.96
CA CYS A 107 -7.69 -6.75 -9.00
C CYS A 107 -8.34 -8.14 -8.96
N GLY A 108 -8.61 -8.73 -10.13
CA GLY A 108 -9.14 -10.09 -10.22
C GLY A 108 -8.25 -11.16 -9.58
N GLN A 109 -6.96 -10.89 -9.41
CA GLN A 109 -6.05 -11.80 -8.72
C GLN A 109 -6.40 -12.00 -7.25
N LEU A 110 -7.15 -11.10 -6.63
CA LEU A 110 -7.61 -11.23 -5.25
C LEU A 110 -8.47 -12.48 -5.04
N LYS A 111 -9.08 -13.00 -6.09
CA LYS A 111 -9.86 -14.24 -6.03
C LYS A 111 -9.04 -15.46 -5.58
N LYS A 112 -7.71 -15.39 -5.64
CA LYS A 112 -6.83 -16.45 -5.12
C LYS A 112 -7.09 -16.73 -3.63
N TRP A 113 -7.46 -15.70 -2.88
CA TRP A 113 -7.70 -15.81 -1.44
C TRP A 113 -9.15 -16.13 -1.11
N ASP A 114 -10.09 -15.57 -1.91
CA ASP A 114 -11.51 -15.82 -1.72
C ASP A 114 -12.26 -15.31 -2.96
N ALA A 115 -13.18 -16.12 -3.50
CA ALA A 115 -13.96 -15.73 -4.68
C ALA A 115 -14.82 -14.48 -4.45
N ARG A 116 -15.16 -14.17 -3.19
CA ARG A 116 -15.96 -13.00 -2.82
C ARG A 116 -15.15 -11.70 -2.79
N MET A 117 -13.80 -11.77 -2.90
CA MET A 117 -12.93 -10.61 -2.70
C MET A 117 -13.30 -9.37 -3.51
N PRO A 118 -13.67 -9.47 -4.80
CA PRO A 118 -14.04 -8.27 -5.55
C PRO A 118 -15.18 -7.48 -4.91
N LYS A 119 -16.08 -8.14 -4.19
CA LYS A 119 -17.16 -7.49 -3.45
C LYS A 119 -16.74 -7.09 -2.03
N LEU A 120 -16.02 -7.97 -1.34
CA LEU A 120 -15.61 -7.73 0.04
C LEU A 120 -14.68 -6.52 0.17
N ILE A 121 -13.85 -6.27 -0.83
CA ILE A 121 -12.84 -5.22 -0.77
C ILE A 121 -13.41 -3.82 -1.09
N VAL A 122 -14.63 -3.72 -1.61
CA VAL A 122 -15.22 -2.42 -1.97
C VAL A 122 -15.26 -1.50 -0.75
N GLY A 123 -14.77 -0.27 -0.92
CA GLY A 123 -14.69 0.73 0.16
C GLY A 123 -13.49 0.57 1.09
N ARG A 124 -12.68 -0.47 0.91
CA ARG A 124 -11.49 -0.73 1.76
C ARG A 124 -10.32 -1.33 0.98
N SER A 125 -10.18 -0.95 -0.29
CA SER A 125 -9.14 -1.53 -1.15
C SER A 125 -7.76 -0.87 -1.03
N GLY A 126 -7.64 0.18 -0.22
CA GLY A 126 -6.38 0.91 -0.05
C GLY A 126 -6.20 2.02 -1.07
N TRP A 127 -5.00 2.56 -1.14
CA TRP A 127 -4.68 3.73 -1.93
C TRP A 127 -3.48 3.52 -2.83
N MET A 128 -3.50 4.18 -3.99
CA MET A 128 -2.31 4.40 -4.79
C MET A 128 -1.74 5.76 -4.42
N ALA A 129 -0.43 5.91 -4.57
CA ALA A 129 0.25 7.16 -4.23
C ALA A 129 1.42 7.41 -5.17
N LYS A 130 1.76 8.69 -5.33
CA LYS A 130 2.98 9.10 -6.00
C LYS A 130 4.05 9.46 -4.97
N VAL A 131 5.32 9.36 -5.35
CA VAL A 131 6.43 9.73 -4.49
C VAL A 131 6.74 11.19 -4.69
N VAL A 132 6.62 11.98 -3.61
CA VAL A 132 6.91 13.42 -3.62
C VAL A 132 8.36 13.67 -3.23
N GLU A 133 8.84 13.00 -2.17
CA GLU A 133 10.23 13.06 -1.73
C GLU A 133 10.77 11.64 -1.61
N GLU A 134 11.90 11.40 -2.24
CA GLU A 134 12.56 10.09 -2.22
C GLU A 134 13.25 9.86 -0.88
N GLY A 135 13.37 8.61 -0.47
CA GLY A 135 14.06 8.26 0.76
C GLY A 135 14.03 6.76 1.03
N VAL A 136 14.73 6.35 2.07
CA VAL A 136 14.73 4.95 2.52
C VAL A 136 13.64 4.78 3.57
N VAL A 137 12.85 3.72 3.46
CA VAL A 137 11.84 3.34 4.44
C VAL A 137 12.16 1.97 5.00
N LYS A 138 11.74 1.73 6.24
CA LYS A 138 11.93 0.44 6.89
C LYS A 138 10.75 0.11 7.79
N ALA A 139 10.54 -1.17 8.03
CA ALA A 139 9.53 -1.61 8.98
C ALA A 139 9.78 -0.96 10.35
N GLY A 140 8.73 -0.42 10.95
CA GLY A 140 8.80 0.32 12.21
C GLY A 140 8.83 1.83 12.06
N ASP A 141 9.02 2.36 10.85
CA ASP A 141 9.02 3.80 10.63
C ASP A 141 7.66 4.43 10.96
N ALA A 142 7.72 5.58 11.63
CA ALA A 142 6.51 6.36 11.91
C ALA A 142 5.95 6.97 10.63
N ILE A 143 4.63 7.10 10.59
CA ILE A 143 3.92 7.76 9.49
C ILE A 143 3.20 8.99 10.04
N GLU A 144 3.46 10.14 9.43
CA GLU A 144 2.76 11.38 9.74
C GLU A 144 1.89 11.79 8.57
N VAL A 145 0.65 12.15 8.85
CA VAL A 145 -0.31 12.58 7.83
C VAL A 145 -0.31 14.09 7.72
N GLU A 146 -0.15 14.61 6.51
CA GLU A 146 -0.32 16.02 6.19
C GLU A 146 -1.59 16.13 5.34
N VAL A 147 -2.66 16.62 5.94
CA VAL A 147 -3.96 16.74 5.27
C VAL A 147 -3.96 17.93 4.34
N LEU A 148 -4.55 17.78 3.18
CA LEU A 148 -4.74 18.90 2.24
C LEU A 148 -5.63 19.96 2.87
N ALA A 149 -5.08 21.14 3.01
CA ALA A 149 -5.77 22.26 3.64
C ALA A 149 -6.84 22.89 2.73
#